data_2c6069e99b5f5470f27a8121dde1bcd8
#
_entry.id   2c6069e99b5f5470f27a8121dde1bcd8
#
_cell.length_a   1.000
_cell.length_b   1.000
_cell.length_c   1.000
_cell.angle_alpha   90.00
_cell.angle_beta   90.00
_cell.angle_gamma   90.00
#
_symmetry.space_group_name_H-M   'P 1'
#
loop_
_entity.id
_entity.type
_entity.pdbx_description
1 polymer ?
#
loop_
_entity_poly.entity_id
_entity_poly.type
_entity_poly.pdbx_seq_one_letter_code
_entity_poly.pdbx_strand_id
1 'polypeptide(L)'
;SADYLVAHPGSWRDQTIGSGTHVWKLSEMVRAGELSLADFMGAEACMSRSAGHCMTMGTASTMASMAEALGIALSTNAAIPAVDSRRYVLAHMAGRRIVEMVHEDLTISKILTRKAFENAIRVNAAIGGSTNAVVHLLAIAGRVGVDLKLKDFDELAHDMPCTVNLMPSGKYLMEDFYYAGGLPVVMKDMGDKLHRDA
;
A
#
# COMPACT_ATOMS: atom_id res chain seq x y z
N SER A 1 -6.56 -12.10 0.13
CA SER A 1 -6.51 -12.50 -1.26
C SER A 1 -5.15 -12.17 -1.87
N ALA A 2 -4.76 -12.88 -2.91
CA ALA A 2 -3.45 -12.78 -3.55
C ALA A 2 -3.20 -11.47 -4.32
N ASP A 3 -4.17 -10.56 -4.35
CA ASP A 3 -4.22 -9.43 -5.27
C ASP A 3 -3.33 -8.24 -4.87
N TYR A 4 -2.71 -8.30 -3.69
CA TYR A 4 -1.87 -7.23 -3.17
C TYR A 4 -0.38 -7.64 -3.11
N LEU A 5 0.11 -8.25 -4.17
CA LEU A 5 1.50 -8.67 -4.26
C LEU A 5 2.38 -7.52 -4.74
N VAL A 6 3.24 -7.01 -3.88
CA VAL A 6 4.26 -6.04 -4.28
C VAL A 6 5.35 -6.73 -5.09
N ALA A 7 5.59 -6.28 -6.32
CA ALA A 7 6.65 -6.83 -7.14
C ALA A 7 8.03 -6.60 -6.50
N HIS A 8 8.93 -7.56 -6.67
CA HIS A 8 10.30 -7.46 -6.19
C HIS A 8 11.12 -6.53 -7.10
N PRO A 9 11.84 -5.52 -6.53
CA PRO A 9 12.65 -4.61 -7.32
C PRO A 9 13.84 -5.33 -7.97
N GLY A 10 14.34 -4.76 -9.04
CA GLY A 10 15.51 -5.23 -9.74
C GLY A 10 16.78 -4.43 -9.42
N SER A 11 17.84 -4.74 -10.11
CA SER A 11 19.11 -4.03 -10.02
C SER A 11 19.67 -3.76 -11.41
N TRP A 12 20.17 -2.55 -11.64
CA TRP A 12 20.83 -2.14 -12.88
C TRP A 12 21.96 -1.15 -12.56
N ARG A 13 23.17 -1.43 -13.02
CA ARG A 13 24.39 -0.62 -12.75
C ARG A 13 24.54 -0.30 -11.25
N ASP A 14 24.46 -1.33 -10.39
CA ASP A 14 24.60 -1.24 -8.94
C ASP A 14 23.55 -0.37 -8.21
N GLN A 15 22.46 -0.05 -8.89
CA GLN A 15 21.32 0.67 -8.30
C GLN A 15 20.11 -0.25 -8.22
N THR A 16 19.43 -0.23 -7.07
CA THR A 16 18.10 -0.83 -6.95
C THR A 16 17.12 0.00 -7.75
N ILE A 17 16.46 -0.63 -8.71
CA ILE A 17 15.47 0.02 -9.57
C ILE A 17 14.13 -0.68 -9.46
N GLY A 18 13.06 0.10 -9.56
CA GLY A 18 11.69 -0.40 -9.54
C GLY A 18 10.87 0.19 -10.67
N SER A 19 9.73 -0.44 -10.93
CA SER A 19 8.73 0.08 -11.87
C SER A 19 8.17 1.43 -11.41
N GLY A 20 7.50 2.13 -12.29
CA GLY A 20 6.94 3.45 -12.03
C GLY A 20 7.99 4.56 -12.17
N THR A 21 8.50 5.07 -11.07
CA THR A 21 9.36 6.28 -11.07
C THR A 21 10.63 6.11 -11.89
N HIS A 22 11.31 4.95 -11.83
CA HIS A 22 12.53 4.73 -12.59
C HIS A 22 12.29 4.67 -14.10
N VAL A 23 11.17 4.10 -14.56
CA VAL A 23 10.79 4.11 -15.98
C VAL A 23 10.72 5.53 -16.52
N TRP A 24 10.03 6.41 -15.81
CA TRP A 24 9.90 7.81 -16.22
C TRP A 24 11.24 8.52 -16.28
N LYS A 25 12.04 8.42 -15.22
CA LYS A 25 13.36 9.05 -15.14
C LYS A 25 14.27 8.58 -16.27
N LEU A 26 14.38 7.27 -16.50
CA LEU A 26 15.25 6.74 -17.55
C LEU A 26 14.73 7.08 -18.95
N SER A 27 13.41 7.14 -19.14
CA SER A 27 12.81 7.58 -20.40
C SER A 27 13.13 9.06 -20.70
N GLU A 28 13.15 9.92 -19.69
CA GLU A 28 13.56 11.32 -19.83
C GLU A 28 15.04 11.42 -20.20
N MET A 29 15.92 10.62 -19.60
CA MET A 29 17.34 10.56 -19.94
C MET A 29 17.58 10.12 -21.39
N VAL A 30 16.78 9.18 -21.91
CA VAL A 30 16.83 8.81 -23.34
C VAL A 30 16.43 9.98 -24.23
N ARG A 31 15.37 10.71 -23.88
CA ARG A 31 14.94 11.90 -24.65
C ARG A 31 15.97 13.01 -24.61
N ALA A 32 16.69 13.16 -23.49
CA ALA A 32 17.78 14.13 -23.36
C ALA A 32 19.07 13.70 -24.05
N GLY A 33 19.16 12.48 -24.56
CA GLY A 33 20.39 11.94 -25.17
C GLY A 33 21.45 11.52 -24.15
N GLU A 34 21.09 11.44 -22.86
CA GLU A 34 21.99 11.07 -21.77
C GLU A 34 22.09 9.55 -21.60
N LEU A 35 21.13 8.80 -22.13
CA LEU A 35 21.06 7.35 -22.07
C LEU A 35 20.72 6.79 -23.44
N SER A 36 21.39 5.70 -23.85
CA SER A 36 21.05 5.00 -25.08
C SER A 36 19.71 4.22 -24.92
N LEU A 37 19.00 4.03 -26.04
CA LEU A 37 17.79 3.18 -26.02
C LEU A 37 18.11 1.73 -25.62
N ALA A 38 19.27 1.21 -26.01
CA ALA A 38 19.70 -0.13 -25.63
C ALA A 38 19.92 -0.24 -24.10
N ASP A 39 20.52 0.76 -23.48
CA ASP A 39 20.68 0.83 -22.02
C ASP A 39 19.33 0.93 -21.32
N PHE A 40 18.40 1.72 -21.85
CA PHE A 40 17.04 1.83 -21.32
C PHE A 40 16.32 0.47 -21.36
N MET A 41 16.36 -0.23 -22.48
CA MET A 41 15.76 -1.56 -22.61
C MET A 41 16.40 -2.57 -21.65
N GLY A 42 17.72 -2.50 -21.45
CA GLY A 42 18.43 -3.32 -20.47
C GLY A 42 17.96 -3.02 -19.03
N ALA A 43 17.79 -1.75 -18.68
CA ALA A 43 17.27 -1.34 -17.38
C ALA A 43 15.82 -1.79 -17.20
N GLU A 44 14.96 -1.61 -18.21
CA GLU A 44 13.56 -2.03 -18.16
C GLU A 44 13.44 -3.54 -17.90
N ALA A 45 14.22 -4.36 -18.57
CA ALA A 45 14.25 -5.81 -18.34
C ALA A 45 14.63 -6.20 -16.90
N CYS A 46 15.37 -5.33 -16.20
CA CYS A 46 15.80 -5.57 -14.82
C CYS A 46 14.88 -4.96 -13.77
N MET A 47 13.89 -4.14 -14.13
CA MET A 47 13.09 -3.37 -13.17
C MET A 47 12.20 -4.21 -12.29
N SER A 48 11.70 -5.33 -12.78
CA SER A 48 10.78 -6.19 -12.04
C SER A 48 11.23 -7.64 -12.09
N ARG A 49 11.52 -8.20 -10.93
CA ARG A 49 12.01 -9.57 -10.77
C ARG A 49 10.93 -10.57 -10.39
N SER A 50 9.70 -10.13 -10.29
CA SER A 50 8.56 -10.99 -9.98
C SER A 50 7.26 -10.41 -10.55
N ALA A 51 6.23 -11.24 -10.64
CA ALA A 51 4.87 -10.76 -10.76
C ALA A 51 4.50 -9.91 -9.53
N GLY A 52 3.54 -9.01 -9.70
CA GLY A 52 3.06 -8.14 -8.64
C GLY A 52 2.76 -6.72 -9.15
N HIS A 53 2.14 -5.91 -8.31
CA HIS A 53 1.89 -4.51 -8.61
C HIS A 53 3.15 -3.65 -8.44
N CYS A 54 3.09 -2.39 -8.85
CA CYS A 54 4.18 -1.42 -8.70
C CYS A 54 4.69 -1.38 -7.25
N MET A 55 5.99 -1.32 -7.10
CA MET A 55 6.70 -1.34 -5.82
C MET A 55 6.90 0.05 -5.19
N THR A 56 6.23 1.06 -5.71
CA THR A 56 6.14 2.39 -5.10
C THR A 56 4.83 2.53 -4.33
N MET A 57 4.68 3.56 -3.48
CA MET A 57 3.41 3.91 -2.82
C MET A 57 2.46 4.60 -3.82
N GLY A 58 2.17 3.92 -4.92
CA GLY A 58 1.12 4.28 -5.86
C GLY A 58 -0.25 3.77 -5.40
N THR A 59 -1.25 3.80 -6.28
CA THR A 59 -2.63 3.42 -5.95
C THR A 59 -2.74 1.99 -5.43
N ALA A 60 -2.04 1.03 -6.03
CA ALA A 60 -2.13 -0.38 -5.62
C ALA A 60 -1.58 -0.61 -4.20
N SER A 61 -0.37 -0.11 -3.90
CA SER A 61 0.20 -0.20 -2.54
C SER A 61 -0.63 0.57 -1.52
N THR A 62 -1.16 1.73 -1.91
CA THR A 62 -2.07 2.52 -1.06
C THR A 62 -3.32 1.71 -0.73
N MET A 63 -3.98 1.12 -1.72
CA MET A 63 -5.21 0.35 -1.47
C MET A 63 -4.95 -0.95 -0.69
N ALA A 64 -3.78 -1.59 -0.88
CA ALA A 64 -3.36 -2.69 -0.01
C ALA A 64 -3.22 -2.23 1.45
N SER A 65 -2.62 -1.05 1.68
CA SER A 65 -2.51 -0.44 3.01
C SER A 65 -3.88 -0.05 3.58
N MET A 66 -4.78 0.45 2.74
CA MET A 66 -6.15 0.77 3.17
C MET A 66 -6.94 -0.48 3.57
N ALA A 67 -6.80 -1.58 2.83
CA ALA A 67 -7.43 -2.85 3.21
C ALA A 67 -6.96 -3.35 4.58
N GLU A 68 -5.67 -3.17 4.88
CA GLU A 68 -5.11 -3.50 6.19
C GLU A 68 -5.60 -2.53 7.28
N ALA A 69 -5.60 -1.21 7.02
CA ALA A 69 -6.07 -0.19 7.95
C ALA A 69 -7.59 -0.28 8.24
N LEU A 70 -8.39 -0.73 7.27
CA LEU A 70 -9.82 -1.01 7.43
C LEU A 70 -10.11 -2.30 8.20
N GLY A 71 -9.10 -3.13 8.49
CA GLY A 71 -9.28 -4.42 9.16
C GLY A 71 -9.76 -5.57 8.27
N ILE A 72 -9.83 -5.39 6.94
CA ILE A 72 -10.25 -6.44 5.99
C ILE A 72 -9.10 -7.28 5.44
N ALA A 73 -7.87 -6.95 5.79
CA ALA A 73 -6.69 -7.75 5.52
C ALA A 73 -5.90 -7.97 6.82
N LEU A 74 -5.19 -9.09 6.91
CA LEU A 74 -4.31 -9.36 8.05
C LEU A 74 -3.12 -8.39 8.07
N SER A 75 -2.62 -8.10 9.26
CA SER A 75 -1.46 -7.24 9.48
C SER A 75 -0.25 -7.68 8.65
N THR A 76 0.50 -6.72 8.15
CA THR A 76 1.66 -6.84 7.25
C THR A 76 1.34 -7.21 5.80
N ASN A 77 0.09 -7.53 5.47
CA ASN A 77 -0.32 -7.94 4.12
C ASN A 77 0.04 -6.90 3.04
N ALA A 78 -0.07 -5.62 3.38
CA ALA A 78 0.12 -4.54 2.41
C ALA A 78 1.51 -4.46 1.79
N ALA A 79 2.55 -4.91 2.50
CA ALA A 79 3.93 -4.64 2.12
C ALA A 79 4.78 -5.88 1.83
N ILE A 80 4.35 -7.10 2.19
CA ILE A 80 5.13 -8.32 1.97
C ILE A 80 5.46 -8.48 0.48
N PRO A 81 6.74 -8.58 0.09
CA PRO A 81 7.12 -8.83 -1.31
C PRO A 81 6.49 -10.12 -1.86
N ALA A 82 6.15 -10.12 -3.14
CA ALA A 82 5.48 -11.25 -3.80
C ALA A 82 6.29 -12.57 -3.73
N VAL A 83 7.62 -12.46 -3.72
CA VAL A 83 8.55 -13.60 -3.69
C VAL A 83 8.90 -14.08 -2.28
N ASP A 84 8.46 -13.36 -1.24
CA ASP A 84 8.76 -13.72 0.14
C ASP A 84 7.87 -14.89 0.61
N SER A 85 8.49 -15.89 1.23
CA SER A 85 7.78 -17.08 1.73
C SER A 85 6.70 -16.75 2.77
N ARG A 86 6.85 -15.66 3.51
CA ARG A 86 5.84 -15.16 4.47
C ARG A 86 4.52 -14.81 3.80
N ARG A 87 4.52 -14.54 2.49
CA ARG A 87 3.30 -14.36 1.71
C ARG A 87 2.41 -15.60 1.73
N TYR A 88 3.01 -16.78 1.56
CA TYR A 88 2.28 -18.06 1.65
C TYR A 88 1.80 -18.34 3.06
N VAL A 89 2.62 -18.03 4.08
CA VAL A 89 2.21 -18.16 5.49
C VAL A 89 1.00 -17.28 5.77
N LEU A 90 1.03 -16.03 5.35
CA LEU A 90 -0.09 -15.11 5.55
C LEU A 90 -1.36 -15.56 4.81
N ALA A 91 -1.22 -16.06 3.59
CA ALA A 91 -2.35 -16.62 2.83
C ALA A 91 -2.99 -17.81 3.57
N HIS A 92 -2.16 -18.70 4.14
CA HIS A 92 -2.65 -19.81 4.97
C HIS A 92 -3.37 -19.29 6.23
N MET A 93 -2.81 -18.31 6.91
CA MET A 93 -3.45 -17.68 8.08
C MET A 93 -4.78 -17.02 7.72
N ALA A 94 -4.86 -16.33 6.57
CA ALA A 94 -6.10 -15.72 6.09
C ALA A 94 -7.18 -16.78 5.81
N GLY A 95 -6.78 -17.93 5.21
CA GLY A 95 -7.69 -19.04 4.99
C GLY A 95 -8.24 -19.66 6.29
N ARG A 96 -7.43 -19.73 7.35
CA ARG A 96 -7.90 -20.14 8.67
C ARG A 96 -8.82 -19.11 9.28
N ARG A 97 -8.43 -17.83 9.23
CA ARG A 97 -9.18 -16.73 9.83
C ARG A 97 -10.59 -16.61 9.24
N ILE A 98 -10.78 -16.80 7.95
CA ILE A 98 -12.12 -16.69 7.35
C ILE A 98 -13.07 -17.75 7.89
N VAL A 99 -12.57 -18.95 8.21
CA VAL A 99 -13.39 -20.00 8.84
C VAL A 99 -13.82 -19.61 10.26
N GLU A 100 -12.87 -19.05 11.04
CA GLU A 100 -13.18 -18.53 12.38
C GLU A 100 -14.23 -17.42 12.32
N MET A 101 -14.11 -16.48 11.38
CA MET A 101 -15.07 -15.39 11.17
C MET A 101 -16.50 -15.90 10.87
N VAL A 102 -16.62 -17.02 10.15
CA VAL A 102 -17.92 -17.65 9.91
C VAL A 102 -18.53 -18.15 11.22
N HIS A 103 -17.75 -18.78 12.09
CA HIS A 103 -18.22 -19.24 13.40
C HIS A 103 -18.55 -18.07 14.36
N GLU A 104 -17.84 -16.97 14.24
CA GLU A 104 -18.07 -15.74 15.02
C GLU A 104 -19.24 -14.90 14.48
N ASP A 105 -19.81 -15.26 13.33
CA ASP A 105 -20.74 -14.41 12.56
C ASP A 105 -20.18 -13.01 12.31
N LEU A 106 -18.87 -12.93 12.08
CA LEU A 106 -18.16 -11.68 11.79
C LEU A 106 -18.26 -11.35 10.30
N THR A 107 -19.23 -10.52 9.95
CA THR A 107 -19.46 -10.06 8.58
C THR A 107 -18.66 -8.79 8.28
N ILE A 108 -18.45 -8.51 7.00
CA ILE A 108 -17.72 -7.32 6.55
C ILE A 108 -18.35 -6.01 7.03
N SER A 109 -19.67 -5.97 7.16
CA SER A 109 -20.39 -4.80 7.68
C SER A 109 -20.14 -4.53 9.17
N LYS A 110 -19.70 -5.54 9.93
CA LYS A 110 -19.28 -5.37 11.32
C LYS A 110 -17.85 -4.84 11.45
N ILE A 111 -17.03 -5.04 10.42
CA ILE A 111 -15.64 -4.57 10.36
C ILE A 111 -15.58 -3.15 9.79
N LEU A 112 -16.27 -2.90 8.67
CA LEU A 112 -16.26 -1.62 7.98
C LEU A 112 -17.15 -0.59 8.66
N THR A 113 -16.76 -0.18 9.87
CA THR A 113 -17.44 0.87 10.65
C THR A 113 -17.00 2.26 10.22
N ARG A 114 -17.73 3.31 10.62
CA ARG A 114 -17.30 4.70 10.41
C ARG A 114 -15.89 4.94 10.98
N LYS A 115 -15.58 4.42 12.17
CA LYS A 115 -14.26 4.54 12.80
C LYS A 115 -13.15 3.88 11.97
N ALA A 116 -13.43 2.73 11.35
CA ALA A 116 -12.47 2.06 10.48
C ALA A 116 -12.12 2.94 9.26
N PHE A 117 -13.12 3.60 8.65
CA PHE A 117 -12.86 4.54 7.56
C PHE A 117 -12.08 5.78 8.02
N GLU A 118 -12.38 6.31 9.19
CA GLU A 118 -11.62 7.43 9.77
C GLU A 118 -10.15 7.06 10.01
N ASN A 119 -9.90 5.84 10.52
CA ASN A 119 -8.54 5.30 10.63
C ASN A 119 -7.86 5.20 9.27
N ALA A 120 -8.55 4.64 8.27
CA ALA A 120 -7.99 4.50 6.93
C ALA A 120 -7.63 5.87 6.30
N ILE A 121 -8.45 6.90 6.48
CA ILE A 121 -8.17 8.26 6.00
C ILE A 121 -6.90 8.82 6.66
N ARG A 122 -6.77 8.73 7.98
CA ARG A 122 -5.60 9.18 8.72
C ARG A 122 -4.34 8.41 8.32
N VAL A 123 -4.46 7.10 8.18
CA VAL A 123 -3.36 6.23 7.70
C VAL A 123 -2.96 6.61 6.28
N ASN A 124 -3.90 6.88 5.37
CA ASN A 124 -3.60 7.32 4.02
C ASN A 124 -2.73 8.59 4.01
N ALA A 125 -3.05 9.56 4.85
CA ALA A 125 -2.24 10.76 5.00
C ALA A 125 -0.84 10.45 5.57
N ALA A 126 -0.76 9.61 6.62
CA ALA A 126 0.49 9.27 7.28
C ALA A 126 1.47 8.50 6.37
N ILE A 127 0.97 7.71 5.42
CA ILE A 127 1.81 6.99 4.45
C ILE A 127 2.06 7.76 3.16
N GLY A 128 1.57 9.00 3.03
CA GLY A 128 1.65 9.75 1.77
C GLY A 128 0.98 9.01 0.62
N GLY A 129 -0.16 8.37 0.89
CA GLY A 129 -0.85 7.51 -0.05
C GLY A 129 -1.48 8.26 -1.23
N SER A 130 -1.86 7.50 -2.25
CA SER A 130 -2.47 8.03 -3.46
C SER A 130 -3.82 8.69 -3.19
N THR A 131 -4.09 9.82 -3.85
CA THR A 131 -5.41 10.50 -3.83
C THR A 131 -6.52 9.63 -4.44
N ASN A 132 -6.19 8.62 -5.23
CA ASN A 132 -7.17 7.64 -5.73
C ASN A 132 -7.87 6.87 -4.59
N ALA A 133 -7.23 6.75 -3.42
CA ALA A 133 -7.85 6.15 -2.24
C ALA A 133 -9.15 6.85 -1.83
N VAL A 134 -9.27 8.17 -2.07
CA VAL A 134 -10.48 8.94 -1.78
C VAL A 134 -11.68 8.36 -2.52
N VAL A 135 -11.54 8.15 -3.83
CA VAL A 135 -12.61 7.58 -4.67
C VAL A 135 -12.97 6.16 -4.21
N HIS A 136 -11.94 5.34 -3.92
CA HIS A 136 -12.16 3.96 -3.51
C HIS A 136 -12.81 3.85 -2.13
N LEU A 137 -12.34 4.62 -1.15
CA LEU A 137 -12.91 4.62 0.20
C LEU A 137 -14.36 5.11 0.22
N LEU A 138 -14.68 6.17 -0.54
CA LEU A 138 -16.06 6.63 -0.71
C LEU A 138 -16.95 5.55 -1.34
N ALA A 139 -16.45 4.87 -2.38
CA ALA A 139 -17.19 3.79 -3.02
C ALA A 139 -17.44 2.61 -2.10
N ILE A 140 -16.43 2.19 -1.31
CA ILE A 140 -16.55 1.09 -0.34
C ILE A 140 -17.53 1.49 0.77
N ALA A 141 -17.40 2.70 1.33
CA ALA A 141 -18.29 3.21 2.37
C ALA A 141 -19.74 3.22 1.91
N GLY A 142 -20.00 3.72 0.70
CA GLY A 142 -21.34 3.72 0.11
C GLY A 142 -21.93 2.32 -0.05
N ARG A 143 -21.10 1.31 -0.37
CA ARG A 143 -21.55 -0.09 -0.49
C ARG A 143 -21.98 -0.72 0.82
N VAL A 144 -21.38 -0.32 1.93
CA VAL A 144 -21.71 -0.83 3.27
C VAL A 144 -22.62 0.12 4.06
N GLY A 145 -23.10 1.21 3.44
CA GLY A 145 -24.04 2.16 4.04
C GLY A 145 -23.41 3.10 5.07
N VAL A 146 -22.09 3.29 5.05
CA VAL A 146 -21.40 4.27 5.91
C VAL A 146 -21.41 5.64 5.24
N ASP A 147 -21.94 6.65 5.95
CA ASP A 147 -21.97 8.04 5.48
C ASP A 147 -20.57 8.66 5.57
N LEU A 148 -19.81 8.54 4.48
CA LEU A 148 -18.48 9.13 4.30
C LEU A 148 -18.55 10.20 3.21
N LYS A 149 -17.97 11.36 3.47
CA LYS A 149 -17.98 12.53 2.57
C LYS A 149 -16.58 12.99 2.22
N LEU A 150 -16.46 13.70 1.11
CA LEU A 150 -15.20 14.30 0.67
C LEU A 150 -14.58 15.21 1.75
N LYS A 151 -15.42 15.93 2.48
CA LYS A 151 -15.00 16.82 3.56
C LYS A 151 -14.29 16.10 4.71
N ASP A 152 -14.66 14.83 4.97
CA ASP A 152 -14.01 14.04 6.03
C ASP A 152 -12.52 13.83 5.76
N PHE A 153 -12.13 13.75 4.48
CA PHE A 153 -10.71 13.57 4.11
C PHE A 153 -9.87 14.81 4.44
N ASP A 154 -10.43 16.00 4.23
CA ASP A 154 -9.75 17.24 4.61
C ASP A 154 -9.67 17.37 6.13
N GLU A 155 -10.78 17.20 6.83
CA GLU A 155 -10.86 17.38 8.28
C GLU A 155 -10.01 16.37 9.07
N LEU A 156 -9.99 15.10 8.64
CA LEU A 156 -9.28 14.02 9.35
C LEU A 156 -7.80 13.92 8.99
N ALA A 157 -7.41 14.38 7.81
CA ALA A 157 -6.04 14.29 7.31
C ALA A 157 -5.23 15.57 7.50
N HIS A 158 -5.87 16.72 7.76
CA HIS A 158 -5.24 18.04 7.79
C HIS A 158 -3.98 18.12 8.67
N ASP A 159 -4.07 17.59 9.89
CA ASP A 159 -2.99 17.65 10.87
C ASP A 159 -2.17 16.33 10.94
N MET A 160 -2.33 15.46 9.95
CA MET A 160 -1.59 14.21 9.93
C MET A 160 -0.23 14.38 9.25
N PRO A 161 0.89 14.14 9.95
CA PRO A 161 2.19 14.15 9.32
C PRO A 161 2.38 12.95 8.40
N CYS A 162 3.03 13.14 7.25
CA CYS A 162 3.55 12.04 6.47
C CYS A 162 4.79 11.48 7.18
N THR A 163 4.74 10.23 7.61
CA THR A 163 5.77 9.60 8.45
C THR A 163 6.70 8.67 7.67
N VAL A 164 6.43 8.44 6.39
CA VAL A 164 7.22 7.55 5.54
C VAL A 164 7.88 8.30 4.39
N ASN A 165 9.01 7.77 3.91
CA ASN A 165 9.79 8.35 2.82
C ASN A 165 9.78 7.39 1.62
N LEU A 166 8.60 7.18 1.02
CA LEU A 166 8.39 6.22 -0.05
C LEU A 166 8.23 6.90 -1.42
N MET A 167 8.77 6.28 -2.47
CA MET A 167 8.48 6.71 -3.84
C MET A 167 6.99 6.62 -4.14
N PRO A 168 6.42 7.49 -4.97
CA PRO A 168 7.07 8.46 -5.87
C PRO A 168 7.53 9.76 -5.22
N SER A 169 7.00 10.17 -4.07
CA SER A 169 7.35 11.44 -3.43
C SER A 169 8.60 11.38 -2.53
N GLY A 170 9.04 10.18 -2.20
CA GLY A 170 10.20 9.91 -1.36
C GLY A 170 11.27 9.09 -2.06
N LYS A 171 12.09 8.39 -1.25
CA LYS A 171 13.31 7.71 -1.71
C LYS A 171 13.16 6.19 -1.80
N TYR A 172 12.44 5.56 -0.88
CA TYR A 172 12.46 4.13 -0.68
C TYR A 172 11.32 3.40 -1.40
N LEU A 173 11.47 2.10 -1.59
CA LEU A 173 10.46 1.23 -2.19
C LEU A 173 9.64 0.47 -1.12
N MET A 174 8.58 -0.20 -1.54
CA MET A 174 7.71 -0.95 -0.64
C MET A 174 8.41 -2.11 0.07
N GLU A 175 9.45 -2.68 -0.53
CA GLU A 175 10.28 -3.70 0.12
C GLU A 175 11.04 -3.13 1.32
N ASP A 176 11.63 -1.93 1.18
CA ASP A 176 12.27 -1.21 2.28
C ASP A 176 11.24 -0.93 3.40
N PHE A 177 10.03 -0.52 3.02
CA PHE A 177 8.94 -0.28 3.95
C PHE A 177 8.56 -1.55 4.73
N TYR A 178 8.49 -2.69 4.05
CA TYR A 178 8.24 -3.96 4.70
C TYR A 178 9.31 -4.32 5.74
N TYR A 179 10.58 -4.21 5.38
CA TYR A 179 11.69 -4.51 6.31
C TYR A 179 11.80 -3.50 7.45
N ALA A 180 11.32 -2.28 7.28
CA ALA A 180 11.18 -1.29 8.36
C ALA A 180 10.01 -1.59 9.32
N GLY A 181 9.18 -2.61 9.02
CA GLY A 181 8.05 -3.03 9.84
C GLY A 181 6.67 -2.74 9.24
N GLY A 182 6.61 -2.11 8.08
CA GLY A 182 5.40 -1.91 7.30
C GLY A 182 4.33 -1.05 7.99
N LEU A 183 3.09 -1.25 7.56
CA LEU A 183 1.95 -0.48 8.07
C LEU A 183 1.72 -0.61 9.59
N PRO A 184 1.93 -1.77 10.23
CA PRO A 184 1.74 -1.90 11.67
C PRO A 184 2.60 -0.95 12.49
N VAL A 185 3.83 -0.65 12.05
CA VAL A 185 4.72 0.31 12.73
C VAL A 185 4.19 1.73 12.58
N VAL A 186 3.73 2.12 11.39
CA VAL A 186 3.11 3.42 11.15
C VAL A 186 1.87 3.59 12.05
N MET A 187 0.96 2.60 12.05
CA MET A 187 -0.25 2.67 12.87
C MET A 187 0.07 2.71 14.38
N LYS A 188 1.12 2.02 14.82
CA LYS A 188 1.60 2.09 16.22
C LYS A 188 2.12 3.48 16.57
N ASP A 189 2.88 4.11 15.66
CA ASP A 189 3.42 5.47 15.86
C ASP A 189 2.31 6.52 15.89
N MET A 190 1.24 6.34 15.13
CA MET A 190 0.05 7.20 15.15
C MET A 190 -0.68 7.19 16.52
N GLY A 191 -0.57 6.10 17.27
CA GLY A 191 -1.05 6.01 18.65
C GLY A 191 -2.51 6.38 18.84
N ASP A 192 -2.77 7.41 19.64
CA ASP A 192 -4.13 7.85 20.00
C ASP A 192 -4.85 8.63 18.90
N LYS A 193 -4.19 8.88 17.76
CA LYS A 193 -4.83 9.45 16.56
C LYS A 193 -5.72 8.43 15.85
N LEU A 194 -5.62 7.15 16.20
CA LEU A 194 -6.45 6.08 15.65
C LEU A 194 -7.49 5.61 16.67
N HIS A 195 -8.66 5.24 16.19
CA HIS A 195 -9.67 4.54 16.99
C HIS A 195 -9.21 3.10 17.21
N ARG A 196 -8.89 2.73 18.43
CA ARG A 196 -8.41 1.38 18.78
C ARG A 196 -9.54 0.36 18.92
N ASP A 197 -10.76 0.84 18.95
CA ASP A 197 -12.00 0.07 19.08
C ASP A 197 -12.80 0.01 17.76
N ALA A 198 -12.11 0.29 16.64
CA ALA A 198 -12.70 0.28 15.30
C ALA A 198 -12.89 -1.14 14.77
#